data_1dde2b587b844234450d9d376dd939e5
#
_entry.id   1dde2b587b844234450d9d376dd939e5
#
_cell.length_a   1.000
_cell.length_b   1.000
_cell.length_c   1.000
_cell.angle_alpha   90.00
_cell.angle_beta   90.00
_cell.angle_gamma   90.00
#
_symmetry.space_group_name_H-M   'P 1'
#
loop_
_entity.id
_entity.type
_entity.pdbx_description
1 polymer ?
#
loop_
_entity_poly.entity_id
_entity_poly.type
_entity_poly.pdbx_seq_one_letter_code
_entity_poly.pdbx_strand_id
1 'polypeptide(L)'
;MPIRGSKAPHREPAMAGIIIRPMDQIADRFGRQLLELGERKARTVFMRALNYEGKIAYNRVKRATRDQGSFKAGSIAKGIKWKGASRSNLNTEITGTGREENVSKFGGKQFRYGVRAKVWRKFQQYPHTFTVAAYGGMAYVREGKGRGPLKGVYGPSIAKEIVRDEAPQ
;
A
#
# COMPACT_ATOMS: atom_id res chain seq x y z
N MET A 1 -21.42 29.05 -26.17
CA MET A 1 -20.67 29.18 -24.92
C MET A 1 -20.09 27.82 -24.56
N PRO A 2 -18.76 27.63 -24.51
CA PRO A 2 -18.17 26.33 -24.18
C PRO A 2 -18.18 26.12 -22.67
N ILE A 3 -18.69 24.97 -22.23
CA ILE A 3 -18.71 24.54 -20.84
C ILE A 3 -17.26 24.15 -20.44
N ARG A 4 -16.67 24.95 -19.58
CA ARG A 4 -15.36 24.64 -18.96
C ARG A 4 -15.52 23.37 -18.11
N GLY A 5 -14.94 22.26 -18.59
CA GLY A 5 -14.76 21.08 -17.78
C GLY A 5 -13.90 21.39 -16.56
N SER A 6 -14.45 21.29 -15.37
CA SER A 6 -13.69 21.37 -14.13
C SER A 6 -12.76 20.13 -14.02
N LYS A 7 -11.48 20.39 -14.24
CA LYS A 7 -10.42 19.40 -14.07
C LYS A 7 -10.40 19.02 -12.59
N ALA A 8 -10.72 17.77 -12.27
CA ALA A 8 -10.60 17.24 -10.91
C ALA A 8 -9.19 17.48 -10.37
N PRO A 9 -9.01 17.88 -9.11
CA PRO A 9 -7.70 18.13 -8.56
C PRO A 9 -6.85 16.87 -8.62
N HIS A 10 -5.68 16.97 -9.23
CA HIS A 10 -4.65 15.93 -9.26
C HIS A 10 -4.18 15.70 -7.81
N ARG A 11 -4.76 14.71 -7.14
CA ARG A 11 -4.21 14.23 -5.87
C ARG A 11 -2.94 13.45 -6.16
N GLU A 12 -1.82 13.94 -5.67
CA GLU A 12 -0.57 13.19 -5.70
C GLU A 12 -0.71 11.84 -4.99
N PRO A 13 -0.04 10.76 -5.47
CA PRO A 13 -0.07 9.47 -4.80
C PRO A 13 0.59 9.60 -3.42
N ALA A 14 -0.15 9.24 -2.37
CA ALA A 14 0.41 9.16 -1.03
C ALA A 14 1.54 8.12 -1.02
N MET A 15 2.71 8.51 -0.53
CA MET A 15 3.85 7.61 -0.30
C MET A 15 4.00 7.39 1.20
N ALA A 16 4.07 6.12 1.60
CA ALA A 16 4.42 5.73 2.96
C ALA A 16 5.52 4.68 2.89
N GLY A 17 6.48 4.74 3.79
CA GLY A 17 7.62 3.84 3.80
C GLY A 17 8.04 3.41 5.19
N ILE A 18 8.56 2.17 5.27
CA ILE A 18 9.23 1.63 6.44
C ILE A 18 10.70 1.52 6.10
N ILE A 19 11.55 2.21 6.86
CA ILE A 19 13.00 2.13 6.72
C ILE A 19 13.53 1.27 7.86
N ILE A 20 14.19 0.16 7.53
CA ILE A 20 14.85 -0.71 8.49
C ILE A 20 16.32 -0.32 8.55
N ARG A 21 16.75 0.16 9.71
CA ARG A 21 18.15 0.51 10.01
C ARG A 21 18.67 -0.38 11.13
N PRO A 22 19.97 -0.65 11.19
CA PRO A 22 20.55 -1.32 12.35
C PRO A 22 20.33 -0.48 13.61
N MET A 23 19.97 -1.12 14.73
CA MET A 23 19.86 -0.42 16.01
C MET A 23 21.25 -0.04 16.51
N ASP A 24 21.43 1.21 16.89
CA ASP A 24 22.74 1.81 17.19
C ASP A 24 23.57 1.01 18.22
N GLN A 25 22.97 0.52 19.30
CA GLN A 25 23.70 -0.24 20.34
C GLN A 25 24.19 -1.62 19.89
N ILE A 26 23.45 -2.30 19.02
CA ILE A 26 23.88 -3.59 18.44
C ILE A 26 24.89 -3.33 17.32
N ALA A 27 24.70 -2.27 16.56
CA ALA A 27 25.61 -1.86 15.49
C ALA A 27 27.00 -1.49 16.05
N ASP A 28 27.07 -0.77 17.17
CA ASP A 28 28.34 -0.38 17.82
C ASP A 28 29.11 -1.58 18.39
N ARG A 29 28.41 -2.56 18.94
CA ARG A 29 29.04 -3.78 19.49
C ARG A 29 29.56 -4.69 18.37
N PHE A 30 28.77 -4.89 17.32
CA PHE A 30 29.19 -5.63 16.13
C PHE A 30 30.18 -4.83 15.29
N GLY A 31 30.06 -3.51 15.23
CA GLY A 31 30.96 -2.63 14.50
C GLY A 31 32.39 -2.76 14.94
N ARG A 32 32.65 -2.82 16.26
CA ARG A 32 33.99 -3.02 16.81
C ARG A 32 34.58 -4.39 16.47
N GLN A 33 33.79 -5.45 16.56
CA GLN A 33 34.22 -6.80 16.17
C GLN A 33 34.43 -6.94 14.65
N LEU A 34 33.73 -6.18 13.85
CA LEU A 34 33.84 -6.20 12.40
C LEU A 34 34.95 -5.28 11.84
N LEU A 35 35.38 -4.27 12.61
CA LEU A 35 36.56 -3.45 12.27
C LEU A 35 37.84 -4.31 12.26
N GLU A 36 37.92 -5.37 13.07
CA GLU A 36 39.00 -6.34 13.02
C GLU A 36 39.04 -7.16 11.71
N LEU A 37 37.88 -7.31 11.02
CA LEU A 37 37.79 -8.01 9.72
C LEU A 37 38.13 -7.15 8.52
N GLY A 38 38.40 -5.87 8.73
CA GLY A 38 38.61 -4.87 7.68
C GLY A 38 37.28 -4.31 7.15
N GLU A 39 37.23 -3.00 6.97
CA GLU A 39 36.02 -2.23 6.66
C GLU A 39 35.21 -2.78 5.46
N ARG A 40 35.90 -3.25 4.43
CA ARG A 40 35.26 -3.77 3.21
C ARG A 40 34.49 -5.08 3.45
N LYS A 41 35.04 -5.97 4.28
CA LYS A 41 34.40 -7.25 4.64
C LYS A 41 33.23 -6.99 5.58
N ALA A 42 33.40 -6.11 6.57
CA ALA A 42 32.37 -5.71 7.52
C ALA A 42 31.13 -5.14 6.79
N ARG A 43 31.32 -4.17 5.88
CA ARG A 43 30.23 -3.65 5.07
C ARG A 43 29.50 -4.70 4.25
N THR A 44 30.21 -5.70 3.74
CA THR A 44 29.60 -6.80 2.99
C THR A 44 28.73 -7.69 3.88
N VAL A 45 29.19 -7.99 5.10
CA VAL A 45 28.43 -8.79 6.08
C VAL A 45 27.15 -8.04 6.50
N PHE A 46 27.26 -6.75 6.86
CA PHE A 46 26.10 -5.91 7.18
C PHE A 46 25.10 -5.83 6.05
N MET A 47 25.55 -5.57 4.83
CA MET A 47 24.69 -5.55 3.66
C MET A 47 23.91 -6.85 3.50
N ARG A 48 24.56 -8.01 3.66
CA ARG A 48 23.91 -9.31 3.55
C ARG A 48 22.89 -9.53 4.66
N ALA A 49 23.24 -9.20 5.92
CA ALA A 49 22.34 -9.31 7.06
C ALA A 49 21.09 -8.41 6.89
N LEU A 50 21.29 -7.14 6.53
CA LEU A 50 20.20 -6.20 6.29
C LEU A 50 19.29 -6.66 5.14
N ASN A 51 19.86 -7.21 4.07
CA ASN A 51 19.06 -7.72 2.96
C ASN A 51 18.29 -8.97 3.32
N TYR A 52 18.86 -9.84 4.15
CA TYR A 52 18.17 -11.03 4.64
C TYR A 52 16.96 -10.65 5.51
N GLU A 53 17.19 -9.84 6.56
CA GLU A 53 16.13 -9.38 7.45
C GLU A 53 15.12 -8.47 6.72
N GLY A 54 15.61 -7.60 5.84
CA GLY A 54 14.77 -6.73 5.03
C GLY A 54 13.80 -7.52 4.14
N LYS A 55 14.25 -8.65 3.58
CA LYS A 55 13.38 -9.51 2.78
C LYS A 55 12.32 -10.24 3.61
N ILE A 56 12.67 -10.66 4.83
CA ILE A 56 11.72 -11.25 5.77
C ILE A 56 10.66 -10.21 6.14
N ALA A 57 11.10 -9.00 6.55
CA ALA A 57 10.21 -7.90 6.87
C ALA A 57 9.30 -7.51 5.69
N TYR A 58 9.85 -7.42 4.48
CA TYR A 58 9.08 -7.15 3.27
C TYR A 58 7.94 -8.17 3.07
N ASN A 59 8.23 -9.46 3.23
CA ASN A 59 7.21 -10.49 3.08
C ASN A 59 6.15 -10.42 4.17
N ARG A 60 6.53 -10.09 5.42
CA ARG A 60 5.60 -9.87 6.53
C ARG A 60 4.68 -8.67 6.27
N VAL A 61 5.26 -7.54 5.88
CA VAL A 61 4.52 -6.32 5.53
C VAL A 61 3.52 -6.59 4.40
N LYS A 62 3.94 -7.28 3.34
CA LYS A 62 3.04 -7.67 2.24
C LYS A 62 1.84 -8.49 2.70
N ARG A 63 2.07 -9.48 3.57
CA ARG A 63 1.00 -10.33 4.11
C ARG A 63 0.07 -9.52 5.02
N ALA A 64 0.63 -8.79 5.97
CA ALA A 64 -0.13 -7.96 6.90
C ALA A 64 -1.01 -6.95 6.16
N THR A 65 -0.43 -6.15 5.26
CA THR A 65 -1.16 -5.14 4.48
C THR A 65 -2.26 -5.77 3.62
N ARG A 66 -1.97 -6.92 2.96
CA ARG A 66 -2.96 -7.64 2.17
C ARG A 66 -4.14 -8.09 3.01
N ASP A 67 -3.84 -8.69 4.15
CA ASP A 67 -4.88 -9.27 5.01
C ASP A 67 -5.69 -8.17 5.73
N GLN A 68 -5.04 -7.09 6.16
CA GLN A 68 -5.68 -5.94 6.79
C GLN A 68 -6.65 -5.22 5.84
N GLY A 69 -6.18 -4.84 4.66
CA GLY A 69 -6.99 -4.10 3.68
C GLY A 69 -7.85 -4.99 2.78
N SER A 70 -7.71 -6.33 2.84
CA SER A 70 -8.35 -7.28 1.90
C SER A 70 -7.93 -7.08 0.44
N PHE A 71 -6.70 -6.63 0.19
CA PHE A 71 -6.19 -6.39 -1.15
C PHE A 71 -5.97 -7.67 -1.95
N LYS A 72 -6.14 -7.59 -3.26
CA LYS A 72 -5.70 -8.65 -4.19
C LYS A 72 -4.17 -8.71 -4.24
N ALA A 73 -3.62 -9.92 -4.43
CA ALA A 73 -2.17 -10.14 -4.50
C ALA A 73 -1.48 -9.26 -5.56
N GLY A 74 -2.14 -9.05 -6.71
CA GLY A 74 -1.62 -8.20 -7.78
C GLY A 74 -1.50 -6.71 -7.40
N SER A 75 -2.45 -6.17 -6.61
CA SER A 75 -2.39 -4.81 -6.10
C SER A 75 -1.21 -4.65 -5.14
N ILE A 76 -1.03 -5.61 -4.22
CA ILE A 76 0.09 -5.62 -3.26
C ILE A 76 1.44 -5.70 -3.99
N ALA A 77 1.56 -6.56 -5.01
CA ALA A 77 2.81 -6.69 -5.77
C ALA A 77 3.22 -5.40 -6.49
N LYS A 78 2.24 -4.63 -6.96
CA LYS A 78 2.46 -3.32 -7.61
C LYS A 78 2.70 -2.19 -6.62
N GLY A 79 2.01 -2.22 -5.48
CA GLY A 79 1.97 -1.12 -4.51
C GLY A 79 3.06 -1.16 -3.45
N ILE A 80 3.65 -2.33 -3.14
CA ILE A 80 4.72 -2.43 -2.14
C ILE A 80 6.03 -2.79 -2.85
N LYS A 81 7.02 -1.92 -2.70
CA LYS A 81 8.36 -2.09 -3.26
C LYS A 81 9.39 -2.25 -2.15
N TRP A 82 10.45 -2.97 -2.44
CA TRP A 82 11.60 -3.16 -1.55
C TRP A 82 12.87 -2.73 -2.25
N LYS A 83 13.66 -1.94 -1.55
CA LYS A 83 15.00 -1.53 -1.96
C LYS A 83 15.99 -2.10 -0.95
N GLY A 84 16.87 -2.98 -1.41
CA GLY A 84 17.88 -3.61 -0.57
C GLY A 84 19.05 -2.68 -0.26
N ALA A 85 19.77 -3.03 0.81
CA ALA A 85 21.01 -2.38 1.18
C ALA A 85 22.13 -2.64 0.15
N SER A 86 23.00 -1.66 -0.03
CA SER A 86 24.22 -1.76 -0.83
C SER A 86 25.46 -1.52 0.06
N ARG A 87 26.66 -1.74 -0.47
CA ARG A 87 27.92 -1.47 0.26
C ARG A 87 28.11 0.02 0.58
N SER A 88 27.60 0.90 -0.28
CA SER A 88 27.64 2.35 -0.07
C SER A 88 26.51 2.87 0.82
N ASN A 89 25.38 2.16 0.85
CA ASN A 89 24.23 2.54 1.65
C ASN A 89 23.68 1.30 2.40
N LEU A 90 23.97 1.23 3.71
CA LEU A 90 23.56 0.16 4.59
C LEU A 90 22.15 0.38 5.15
N ASN A 91 21.21 0.73 4.27
CA ASN A 91 19.79 0.84 4.58
C ASN A 91 18.99 -0.06 3.66
N THR A 92 17.98 -0.73 4.21
CA THR A 92 16.94 -1.40 3.43
C THR A 92 15.63 -0.68 3.63
N GLU A 93 14.89 -0.48 2.55
CA GLU A 93 13.69 0.36 2.53
C GLU A 93 12.52 -0.43 1.95
N ILE A 94 11.37 -0.37 2.62
CA ILE A 94 10.11 -0.91 2.14
C ILE A 94 9.17 0.28 1.92
N THR A 95 8.77 0.50 0.69
CA THR A 95 7.92 1.62 0.31
C THR A 95 6.57 1.13 -0.16
N GLY A 96 5.51 1.70 0.41
CA GLY A 96 4.15 1.50 -0.06
C GLY A 96 3.67 2.71 -0.87
N THR A 97 3.21 2.45 -2.07
CA THR A 97 2.64 3.46 -2.96
C THR A 97 1.25 3.05 -3.41
N GLY A 98 0.41 4.00 -3.66
CA GLY A 98 -0.91 3.75 -4.22
C GLY A 98 -1.96 4.73 -3.71
N ARG A 99 -2.94 4.96 -4.57
CA ARG A 99 -4.17 5.68 -4.23
C ARG A 99 -5.16 4.71 -3.60
N GLU A 100 -6.22 5.24 -3.05
CA GLU A 100 -7.38 4.45 -2.63
C GLU A 100 -7.91 3.64 -3.80
N GLU A 101 -8.12 2.35 -3.61
CA GLU A 101 -8.66 1.48 -4.65
C GLU A 101 -10.19 1.49 -4.62
N ASN A 102 -10.80 1.43 -5.82
CA ASN A 102 -12.26 1.37 -5.92
C ASN A 102 -12.79 0.09 -5.25
N VAL A 103 -13.90 0.20 -4.51
CA VAL A 103 -14.46 -0.91 -3.72
C VAL A 103 -14.81 -2.14 -4.55
N SER A 104 -15.06 -2.01 -5.85
CA SER A 104 -15.30 -3.14 -6.75
C SER A 104 -14.10 -4.10 -6.83
N LYS A 105 -12.88 -3.61 -6.63
CA LYS A 105 -11.65 -4.43 -6.65
C LYS A 105 -11.54 -5.39 -5.47
N PHE A 106 -12.28 -5.13 -4.38
CA PHE A 106 -12.34 -5.97 -3.18
C PHE A 106 -13.43 -7.05 -3.25
N GLY A 107 -13.63 -7.62 -4.44
CA GLY A 107 -14.67 -8.63 -4.67
C GLY A 107 -16.08 -8.03 -4.65
N GLY A 108 -16.19 -6.76 -5.06
CA GLY A 108 -17.47 -6.05 -5.12
C GLY A 108 -18.48 -6.76 -6.02
N LYS A 109 -19.67 -7.00 -5.50
CA LYS A 109 -20.81 -7.56 -6.22
C LYS A 109 -21.98 -6.59 -6.17
N GLN A 110 -22.67 -6.44 -7.31
CA GLN A 110 -23.87 -5.62 -7.42
C GLN A 110 -25.07 -6.36 -6.82
N PHE A 111 -25.82 -5.66 -5.95
CA PHE A 111 -27.08 -6.08 -5.39
C PHE A 111 -28.17 -5.01 -5.64
N ARG A 112 -29.41 -5.31 -5.31
CA ARG A 112 -30.53 -4.38 -5.48
C ARG A 112 -30.37 -3.10 -4.66
N TYR A 113 -29.75 -3.16 -3.49
CA TYR A 113 -29.51 -2.02 -2.60
C TYR A 113 -28.23 -1.23 -2.93
N GLY A 114 -27.31 -1.80 -3.72
CA GLY A 114 -26.02 -1.21 -4.01
C GLY A 114 -24.92 -2.25 -4.20
N VAL A 115 -23.67 -1.90 -3.93
CA VAL A 115 -22.50 -2.80 -4.04
C VAL A 115 -22.16 -3.33 -2.65
N ARG A 116 -21.83 -4.62 -2.56
CA ARG A 116 -21.26 -5.25 -1.38
C ARG A 116 -19.83 -5.69 -1.69
N ALA A 117 -18.86 -5.30 -0.87
CA ALA A 117 -17.45 -5.64 -1.03
C ALA A 117 -16.83 -6.05 0.31
N LYS A 118 -15.78 -6.89 0.27
CA LYS A 118 -15.02 -7.27 1.46
C LYS A 118 -13.85 -6.33 1.64
N VAL A 119 -14.00 -5.33 2.50
CA VAL A 119 -13.00 -4.32 2.81
C VAL A 119 -12.63 -4.42 4.28
N TRP A 120 -11.35 -4.30 4.63
CA TRP A 120 -10.84 -4.45 6.00
C TRP A 120 -11.35 -5.73 6.70
N ARG A 121 -11.25 -6.87 5.98
CA ARG A 121 -11.71 -8.19 6.43
C ARG A 121 -13.22 -8.34 6.63
N LYS A 122 -14.00 -7.25 6.59
CA LYS A 122 -15.45 -7.24 6.80
C LYS A 122 -16.19 -7.04 5.48
N PHE A 123 -17.35 -7.66 5.35
CA PHE A 123 -18.25 -7.32 4.25
C PHE A 123 -18.97 -6.02 4.57
N GLN A 124 -18.74 -5.03 3.73
CA GLN A 124 -19.41 -3.73 3.83
C GLN A 124 -20.40 -3.57 2.68
N GLN A 125 -21.52 -2.95 2.99
CA GLN A 125 -22.56 -2.59 2.05
C GLN A 125 -22.43 -1.10 1.72
N TYR A 126 -22.45 -0.80 0.44
CA TYR A 126 -22.39 0.57 -0.07
C TYR A 126 -23.75 0.86 -0.74
N PRO A 127 -24.72 1.42 0.01
CA PRO A 127 -26.03 1.69 -0.53
C PRO A 127 -25.98 2.73 -1.65
N HIS A 128 -26.99 2.65 -2.55
CA HIS A 128 -27.11 3.56 -3.69
C HIS A 128 -25.92 3.59 -4.68
N THR A 129 -25.01 2.60 -4.57
CA THR A 129 -23.89 2.46 -5.49
C THR A 129 -24.23 1.47 -6.59
N PHE A 130 -23.60 1.64 -7.74
CA PHE A 130 -23.74 0.73 -8.88
C PHE A 130 -22.42 0.58 -9.62
N THR A 131 -22.26 -0.54 -10.31
CA THR A 131 -21.08 -0.80 -11.13
C THR A 131 -21.33 -0.38 -12.56
N VAL A 132 -20.33 0.23 -13.20
CA VAL A 132 -20.41 0.69 -14.59
C VAL A 132 -19.45 -0.14 -15.44
N ALA A 133 -20.00 -1.00 -16.31
CA ALA A 133 -19.20 -1.89 -17.15
C ALA A 133 -18.26 -1.11 -18.08
N ALA A 134 -18.72 -0.01 -18.67
CA ALA A 134 -17.94 0.87 -19.53
C ALA A 134 -16.70 1.48 -18.82
N TYR A 135 -16.70 1.55 -17.50
CA TYR A 135 -15.59 2.03 -16.68
C TYR A 135 -14.88 0.89 -15.95
N GLY A 136 -14.76 -0.27 -16.58
CA GLY A 136 -14.07 -1.42 -16.02
C GLY A 136 -14.75 -2.06 -14.80
N GLY A 137 -16.06 -1.92 -14.67
CA GLY A 137 -16.83 -2.48 -13.55
C GLY A 137 -16.59 -1.77 -12.22
N MET A 138 -16.08 -0.55 -12.24
CA MET A 138 -15.88 0.24 -11.02
C MET A 138 -17.21 0.67 -10.41
N ALA A 139 -17.23 0.79 -9.06
CA ALA A 139 -18.40 1.20 -8.31
C ALA A 139 -18.49 2.73 -8.20
N TYR A 140 -19.68 3.25 -8.45
CA TYR A 140 -19.99 4.68 -8.40
C TYR A 140 -21.27 4.94 -7.60
N VAL A 141 -21.39 6.15 -7.10
CA VAL A 141 -22.61 6.73 -6.53
C VAL A 141 -22.99 7.96 -7.34
N ARG A 142 -24.28 8.25 -7.45
CA ARG A 142 -24.75 9.51 -8.06
C ARG A 142 -24.73 10.64 -7.02
N GLU A 143 -24.21 11.78 -7.42
CA GLU A 143 -24.33 13.01 -6.62
C GLU A 143 -25.59 13.75 -7.12
N GLY A 144 -26.65 13.72 -6.31
CA GLY A 144 -27.92 14.38 -6.61
C GLY A 144 -28.99 13.47 -7.24
N LYS A 145 -30.14 14.06 -7.58
CA LYS A 145 -31.32 13.37 -8.13
C LYS A 145 -31.25 13.07 -9.64
N GLY A 146 -30.27 13.65 -10.34
CA GLY A 146 -30.09 13.53 -11.79
C GLY A 146 -29.23 12.36 -12.24
N ARG A 147 -28.96 12.27 -13.57
CA ARG A 147 -28.10 11.24 -14.17
C ARG A 147 -26.60 11.43 -13.94
N GLY A 148 -26.15 12.58 -13.50
CA GLY A 148 -24.75 12.90 -13.19
C GLY A 148 -24.65 13.94 -12.11
N PRO A 149 -23.46 14.30 -11.59
CA PRO A 149 -22.18 13.62 -11.82
C PRO A 149 -22.05 12.28 -11.06
N LEU A 150 -21.12 11.42 -11.51
CA LEU A 150 -20.79 10.16 -10.87
C LEU A 150 -19.54 10.31 -10.00
N LYS A 151 -19.64 9.86 -8.77
CA LYS A 151 -18.51 9.81 -7.82
C LYS A 151 -18.07 8.37 -7.59
N GLY A 152 -16.77 8.09 -7.78
CA GLY A 152 -16.21 6.77 -7.48
C GLY A 152 -16.23 6.49 -5.98
N VAL A 153 -16.54 5.25 -5.61
CA VAL A 153 -16.52 4.80 -4.23
C VAL A 153 -15.22 4.05 -3.97
N TYR A 154 -14.43 4.54 -3.02
CA TYR A 154 -13.09 4.04 -2.76
C TYR A 154 -12.99 3.41 -1.37
N GLY A 155 -12.11 2.40 -1.27
CA GLY A 155 -11.75 1.70 -0.06
C GLY A 155 -10.33 2.04 0.41
N PRO A 156 -9.60 1.07 0.99
CA PRO A 156 -8.27 1.28 1.53
C PRO A 156 -7.24 1.65 0.47
N SER A 157 -6.18 2.34 0.92
CA SER A 157 -4.96 2.62 0.17
C SER A 157 -3.82 1.83 0.75
N ILE A 158 -3.00 1.19 -0.09
CA ILE A 158 -1.82 0.43 0.37
C ILE A 158 -0.88 1.32 1.17
N ALA A 159 -0.63 2.56 0.74
CA ALA A 159 0.23 3.50 1.45
C ALA A 159 -0.28 3.83 2.86
N LYS A 160 -1.60 3.97 3.04
CA LYS A 160 -2.20 4.25 4.35
C LYS A 160 -2.19 3.00 5.24
N GLU A 161 -2.45 1.82 4.67
CA GLU A 161 -2.52 0.57 5.45
C GLU A 161 -1.16 0.09 5.96
N ILE A 162 -0.04 0.43 5.30
CA ILE A 162 1.31 0.08 5.79
C ILE A 162 1.63 0.78 7.12
N VAL A 163 1.14 2.01 7.33
CA VAL A 163 1.42 2.81 8.54
C VAL A 163 0.29 2.75 9.57
N ARG A 164 -0.76 2.00 9.27
CA ARG A 164 -1.88 1.84 10.19
C ARG A 164 -1.62 0.69 11.15
N ASP A 165 -1.67 0.97 12.45
CA ASP A 165 -1.45 -0.03 13.50
C ASP A 165 -2.63 -1.02 13.60
N GLU A 166 -3.87 -0.57 13.38
CA GLU A 166 -5.09 -1.40 13.45
C GLU A 166 -6.05 -1.12 12.31
N ALA A 167 -6.77 -2.19 11.87
CA ALA A 167 -7.85 -2.04 10.92
C ALA A 167 -9.05 -1.31 11.56
N PRO A 168 -9.78 -0.44 10.84
CA PRO A 168 -10.98 0.18 11.35
C PRO A 168 -12.01 -0.88 11.72
N GLN A 169 -12.61 -0.73 12.90
CA GLN A 169 -13.65 -1.62 13.42
C GLN A 169 -14.96 -1.43 12.67
#